data_1b880a915186be6b1fe401352d416809
#
_entry.id   1b880a915186be6b1fe401352d416809
#
_cell.length_a   1.000
_cell.length_b   1.000
_cell.length_c   1.000
_cell.angle_alpha   90.00
_cell.angle_beta   90.00
_cell.angle_gamma   90.00
#
_symmetry.space_group_name_H-M   'P 1'
#
loop_
_entity.id
_entity.type
_entity.pdbx_description
1 polymer ?
#
loop_
_entity_poly.entity_id
_entity_poly.type
_entity_poly.pdbx_seq_one_letter_code
_entity_poly.pdbx_strand_id
1 'polypeptide(L)'
;MSELDKIKQLMPFIEDQTSETFCLAKWHHTTIYLATGETHSCYHPAPHKIPLEELKNNPSALHNTIEKKAQRKMMLDGHKPDGCSYCWNIESMGKDFVSDRHIKTTSIYTEERLEEIKTKAADFNVNPVSYTHLTLPTIRL
;
A
#
# COMPACT_ATOMS: atom_id res chain seq x y z
N MET A 1 8.16 8.71 -24.56
CA MET A 1 7.46 7.67 -23.78
C MET A 1 6.57 8.36 -22.74
N SER A 2 5.28 8.07 -22.78
CA SER A 2 4.35 8.65 -21.81
C SER A 2 4.56 8.05 -20.41
N GLU A 3 4.08 8.74 -19.39
CA GLU A 3 4.14 8.21 -18.01
C GLU A 3 3.37 6.89 -17.89
N LEU A 4 2.24 6.80 -18.59
CA LEU A 4 1.46 5.57 -18.65
C LEU A 4 2.24 4.39 -19.24
N ASP A 5 3.03 4.63 -20.27
CA ASP A 5 3.86 3.58 -20.88
C ASP A 5 4.93 3.10 -19.92
N LYS A 6 5.52 4.02 -19.14
CA LYS A 6 6.50 3.66 -18.10
C LYS A 6 5.86 2.79 -17.02
N ILE A 7 4.65 3.14 -16.58
CA ILE A 7 3.91 2.34 -15.60
C ILE A 7 3.65 0.93 -16.14
N LYS A 8 3.15 0.82 -17.38
CA LYS A 8 2.88 -0.46 -18.03
C LYS A 8 4.13 -1.34 -18.19
N GLN A 9 5.29 -0.73 -18.38
CA GLN A 9 6.55 -1.45 -18.47
C GLN A 9 7.08 -1.90 -17.10
N LEU A 10 6.88 -1.08 -16.08
CA LEU A 10 7.45 -1.30 -14.76
C LEU A 10 6.64 -2.28 -13.91
N MET A 11 5.30 -2.25 -14.01
CA MET A 11 4.43 -3.07 -13.16
C MET A 11 4.65 -4.58 -13.31
N PRO A 12 4.75 -5.15 -14.52
CA PRO A 12 5.02 -6.58 -14.65
C PRO A 12 6.29 -7.01 -13.93
N PHE A 13 7.31 -6.16 -13.97
CA PHE A 13 8.57 -6.42 -13.28
C PHE A 13 8.38 -6.36 -11.74
N ILE A 14 7.66 -5.37 -11.25
CA ILE A 14 7.39 -5.24 -9.81
C ILE A 14 6.56 -6.44 -9.32
N GLU A 15 5.52 -6.83 -10.06
CA GLU A 15 4.67 -7.97 -9.72
C GLU A 15 5.44 -9.30 -9.72
N ASP A 16 6.40 -9.47 -10.63
CA ASP A 16 7.28 -10.64 -10.63
C ASP A 16 8.15 -10.72 -9.37
N GLN A 17 8.58 -9.57 -8.86
CA GLN A 17 9.39 -9.50 -7.65
C GLN A 17 8.58 -9.57 -6.34
N THR A 18 7.31 -9.24 -6.39
CA THR A 18 6.42 -9.19 -5.22
C THR A 18 5.25 -10.16 -5.37
N SER A 19 4.15 -9.70 -5.91
CA SER A 19 2.99 -10.48 -6.34
C SER A 19 2.00 -9.59 -7.10
N GLU A 20 1.11 -10.19 -7.86
CA GLU A 20 0.02 -9.46 -8.53
C GLU A 20 -1.04 -8.91 -7.56
N THR A 21 -1.03 -9.35 -6.31
CA THR A 21 -1.93 -8.85 -5.25
C THR A 21 -1.29 -7.78 -4.37
N PHE A 22 -0.02 -7.48 -4.60
CA PHE A 22 0.74 -6.53 -3.80
C PHE A 22 0.43 -5.08 -4.18
N CYS A 23 0.31 -4.22 -3.17
CA CYS A 23 0.21 -2.77 -3.36
C CYS A 23 1.12 -2.06 -2.37
N LEU A 24 2.17 -1.42 -2.86
CA LEU A 24 3.14 -0.73 -2.01
C LEU A 24 2.51 0.39 -1.18
N ALA A 25 1.45 1.02 -1.66
CA ALA A 25 0.73 2.04 -0.90
C ALA A 25 0.18 1.52 0.44
N LYS A 26 -0.07 0.22 0.56
CA LYS A 26 -0.46 -0.39 1.85
C LYS A 26 0.64 -0.30 2.91
N TRP A 27 1.88 -0.21 2.50
CA TRP A 27 3.03 -0.08 3.41
C TRP A 27 3.48 1.36 3.58
N HIS A 28 3.34 2.18 2.55
CA HIS A 28 3.90 3.54 2.54
C HIS A 28 2.89 4.66 2.75
N HIS A 29 1.62 4.42 2.45
CA HIS A 29 0.59 5.44 2.59
C HIS A 29 -0.22 5.27 3.88
N THR A 30 -0.37 6.35 4.62
CA THR A 30 -1.28 6.44 5.75
C THR A 30 -1.94 7.81 5.77
N THR A 31 -3.25 7.82 5.88
CA THR A 31 -4.04 9.02 6.14
C THR A 31 -4.69 8.87 7.50
N ILE A 32 -4.59 9.90 8.32
CA ILE A 32 -5.18 9.95 9.66
C ILE A 32 -6.06 11.18 9.74
N TYR A 33 -7.32 10.99 10.07
CA TYR A 33 -8.29 12.06 10.30
C TYR A 33 -8.33 12.36 11.79
N LEU A 34 -7.64 13.41 12.21
CA LEU A 34 -7.51 13.75 13.64
C LEU A 34 -8.85 14.09 14.28
N ALA A 35 -9.75 14.72 13.54
CA ALA A 35 -11.06 15.09 14.07
C ALA A 35 -11.95 13.89 14.41
N THR A 36 -11.78 12.77 13.71
CA THR A 36 -12.63 11.58 13.88
C THR A 36 -11.90 10.40 14.48
N GLY A 37 -10.57 10.42 14.51
CA GLY A 37 -9.75 9.29 14.94
C GLY A 37 -9.79 8.11 13.97
N GLU A 38 -10.01 8.39 12.70
CA GLU A 38 -10.07 7.39 11.65
C GLU A 38 -8.81 7.37 10.80
N THR A 39 -8.54 6.24 10.15
CA THR A 39 -7.37 6.05 9.29
C THR A 39 -7.67 5.11 8.14
N HIS A 40 -6.92 5.25 7.06
CA HIS A 40 -6.82 4.27 5.99
C HIS A 40 -5.45 4.35 5.30
N SER A 41 -5.13 3.37 4.47
CA SER A 41 -3.80 3.31 3.83
C SER A 41 -3.68 4.24 2.63
N CYS A 42 -4.65 4.20 1.74
CA CYS A 42 -4.80 5.14 0.63
C CYS A 42 -6.23 5.68 0.66
N TYR A 43 -6.67 6.44 -0.35
CA TYR A 43 -8.00 7.05 -0.33
C TYR A 43 -9.14 6.09 -0.65
N HIS A 44 -8.86 4.94 -1.24
CA HIS A 44 -9.90 4.06 -1.76
C HIS A 44 -10.53 3.14 -0.72
N PRO A 45 -9.77 2.51 0.19
CA PRO A 45 -10.40 1.76 1.28
C PRO A 45 -11.17 2.69 2.21
N ALA A 46 -12.32 2.24 2.68
CA ALA A 46 -13.07 2.99 3.69
C ALA A 46 -12.22 3.23 4.94
N PRO A 47 -12.27 4.44 5.53
CA PRO A 47 -11.62 4.69 6.80
C PRO A 47 -12.19 3.82 7.90
N HIS A 48 -11.35 3.45 8.86
CA HIS A 48 -11.76 2.74 10.07
C HIS A 48 -11.24 3.47 11.30
N LYS A 49 -11.89 3.28 12.43
CA LYS A 49 -11.47 3.86 13.70
C LYS A 49 -10.15 3.23 14.16
N ILE A 50 -9.27 4.08 14.70
CA ILE A 50 -8.11 3.60 15.43
C ILE A 50 -8.58 3.26 16.83
N PRO A 51 -8.57 1.99 17.27
CA PRO A 51 -9.01 1.63 18.60
C PRO A 51 -8.08 2.21 19.66
N LEU A 52 -8.60 2.96 20.61
CA LEU A 52 -7.79 3.59 21.66
C LEU A 52 -7.03 2.57 22.50
N GLU A 53 -7.61 1.42 22.76
CA GLU A 53 -6.94 0.35 23.51
C GLU A 53 -5.77 -0.25 22.72
N GLU A 54 -5.94 -0.39 21.41
CA GLU A 54 -4.85 -0.82 20.54
C GLU A 54 -3.71 0.19 20.59
N LEU A 55 -4.02 1.49 20.50
CA LEU A 55 -3.03 2.56 20.52
C LEU A 55 -2.26 2.63 21.84
N LYS A 56 -2.93 2.40 22.98
CA LYS A 56 -2.28 2.36 24.29
C LYS A 56 -1.21 1.28 24.40
N ASN A 57 -1.49 0.11 23.85
CA ASN A 57 -0.61 -1.05 23.92
C ASN A 57 0.37 -1.13 22.76
N ASN A 58 0.10 -0.44 21.66
CA ASN A 58 0.89 -0.44 20.45
C ASN A 58 0.93 0.97 19.85
N PRO A 59 1.93 1.79 20.17
CA PRO A 59 2.04 3.13 19.60
C PRO A 59 2.09 3.16 18.08
N SER A 60 2.51 2.08 17.44
CA SER A 60 2.54 1.97 15.98
C SER A 60 1.14 1.80 15.37
N ALA A 61 0.10 1.64 16.17
CA ALA A 61 -1.28 1.50 15.70
C ALA A 61 -1.80 2.71 14.93
N LEU A 62 -1.16 3.87 15.03
CA LEU A 62 -1.46 4.99 14.14
C LEU A 62 -1.25 4.62 12.66
N HIS A 63 -0.23 3.82 12.37
CA HIS A 63 0.08 3.33 11.03
C HIS A 63 -0.36 1.90 10.81
N ASN A 64 -0.30 1.09 11.85
CA ASN A 64 -0.33 -0.36 11.78
C ASN A 64 -1.48 -0.90 12.63
N THR A 65 -2.70 -0.43 12.33
CA THR A 65 -3.90 -1.02 12.94
C THR A 65 -4.01 -2.50 12.59
N ILE A 66 -4.71 -3.26 13.41
CA ILE A 66 -5.00 -4.68 13.16
C ILE A 66 -5.64 -4.86 11.77
N GLU A 67 -6.53 -3.94 11.39
CA GLU A 67 -7.17 -3.98 10.07
C GLU A 67 -6.18 -3.78 8.92
N LYS A 68 -5.28 -2.80 9.03
CA LYS A 68 -4.24 -2.59 8.01
C LYS A 68 -3.29 -3.79 7.90
N LYS A 69 -2.90 -4.37 9.04
CA LYS A 69 -2.07 -5.57 9.07
C LYS A 69 -2.75 -6.76 8.40
N ALA A 70 -4.05 -6.94 8.66
CA ALA A 70 -4.83 -8.01 8.02
C ALA A 70 -4.88 -7.84 6.51
N GLN A 71 -5.07 -6.62 6.00
CA GLN A 71 -5.05 -6.35 4.57
C GLN A 71 -3.68 -6.62 3.93
N ARG A 72 -2.60 -6.21 4.61
CA ARG A 72 -1.24 -6.51 4.13
C ARG A 72 -0.97 -8.01 4.10
N LYS A 73 -1.40 -8.72 5.14
CA LYS A 73 -1.27 -10.18 5.17
C LYS A 73 -2.01 -10.85 4.02
N MET A 74 -3.24 -10.41 3.73
CA MET A 74 -3.98 -10.91 2.57
C MET A 74 -3.19 -10.72 1.28
N MET A 75 -2.60 -9.54 1.07
CA MET A 75 -1.78 -9.27 -0.11
C MET A 75 -0.55 -10.17 -0.20
N LEU A 76 0.14 -10.41 0.92
CA LEU A 76 1.30 -11.30 0.96
C LEU A 76 0.91 -12.77 0.73
N ASP A 77 -0.28 -13.17 1.15
CA ASP A 77 -0.80 -14.51 0.97
C ASP A 77 -1.42 -14.75 -0.42
N GLY A 78 -1.35 -13.76 -1.32
CA GLY A 78 -1.87 -13.86 -2.68
C GLY A 78 -3.36 -13.59 -2.81
N HIS A 79 -3.95 -12.88 -1.85
CA HIS A 79 -5.37 -12.52 -1.86
C HIS A 79 -5.55 -11.01 -2.06
N LYS A 80 -6.64 -10.65 -2.77
CA LYS A 80 -7.02 -9.27 -3.03
C LYS A 80 -7.97 -8.78 -1.93
N PRO A 81 -7.56 -7.85 -1.06
CA PRO A 81 -8.45 -7.31 -0.04
C PRO A 81 -9.69 -6.64 -0.64
N ASP A 82 -10.86 -6.91 -0.09
CA ASP A 82 -12.13 -6.32 -0.56
C ASP A 82 -12.13 -4.79 -0.44
N GLY A 83 -11.50 -4.25 0.57
CA GLY A 83 -11.35 -2.80 0.74
C GLY A 83 -10.62 -2.09 -0.39
N CYS A 84 -9.91 -2.81 -1.24
CA CYS A 84 -9.19 -2.30 -2.40
C CYS A 84 -9.93 -2.55 -3.72
N SER A 85 -11.22 -2.84 -3.69
CA SER A 85 -12.01 -3.19 -4.86
C SER A 85 -11.96 -2.15 -5.97
N TYR A 86 -11.80 -0.88 -5.65
CA TYR A 86 -11.64 0.18 -6.65
C TYR A 86 -10.53 -0.14 -7.65
N CYS A 87 -9.34 -0.47 -7.16
CA CYS A 87 -8.21 -0.81 -8.02
C CYS A 87 -8.40 -2.14 -8.74
N TRP A 88 -8.87 -3.16 -8.04
CA TRP A 88 -9.08 -4.48 -8.64
C TRP A 88 -10.13 -4.45 -9.75
N ASN A 89 -11.18 -3.65 -9.58
CA ASN A 89 -12.22 -3.49 -10.60
C ASN A 89 -11.68 -2.82 -11.86
N ILE A 90 -10.84 -1.80 -11.71
CA ILE A 90 -10.19 -1.15 -12.86
C ILE A 90 -9.30 -2.15 -13.61
N GLU A 91 -8.46 -2.88 -12.88
CA GLU A 91 -7.53 -3.85 -13.48
C GLU A 91 -8.28 -5.01 -14.17
N SER A 92 -9.46 -5.38 -13.66
CA SER A 92 -10.29 -6.43 -14.26
C SER A 92 -10.88 -6.05 -15.63
N MET A 93 -10.88 -4.78 -15.99
CA MET A 93 -11.37 -4.31 -17.29
C MET A 93 -10.41 -4.62 -18.44
N GLY A 94 -9.17 -4.96 -18.15
CA GLY A 94 -8.18 -5.35 -19.16
C GLY A 94 -6.80 -4.76 -18.91
N LYS A 95 -5.81 -5.27 -19.65
CA LYS A 95 -4.39 -4.90 -19.51
C LYS A 95 -4.08 -3.43 -19.83
N ASP A 96 -4.97 -2.76 -20.53
CA ASP A 96 -4.79 -1.35 -20.89
C ASP A 96 -5.23 -0.40 -19.79
N PHE A 97 -5.92 -0.91 -18.77
CA PHE A 97 -6.43 -0.12 -17.65
C PHE A 97 -5.45 -0.15 -16.50
N VAL A 98 -4.99 1.03 -16.09
CA VAL A 98 -4.02 1.22 -15.01
C VAL A 98 -4.73 1.76 -13.79
N SER A 99 -4.61 1.06 -12.67
CA SER A 99 -5.20 1.46 -11.40
C SER A 99 -4.27 2.38 -10.60
N ASP A 100 -4.80 2.99 -9.55
CA ASP A 100 -4.00 3.75 -8.59
C ASP A 100 -2.95 2.88 -7.88
N ARG A 101 -3.20 1.59 -7.73
CA ARG A 101 -2.19 0.63 -7.22
C ARG A 101 -0.93 0.68 -8.08
N HIS A 102 -1.08 0.64 -9.39
CA HIS A 102 0.02 0.74 -10.34
C HIS A 102 0.70 2.11 -10.27
N ILE A 103 -0.08 3.17 -10.32
CA ILE A 103 0.43 4.55 -10.31
C ILE A 103 1.22 4.82 -9.04
N LYS A 104 0.67 4.49 -7.88
CA LYS A 104 1.32 4.75 -6.59
C LYS A 104 2.55 3.86 -6.37
N THR A 105 2.49 2.61 -6.77
CA THR A 105 3.64 1.71 -6.66
C THR A 105 4.79 2.20 -7.54
N THR A 106 4.53 2.53 -8.79
CA THR A 106 5.57 2.99 -9.71
C THR A 106 6.11 4.38 -9.38
N SER A 107 5.31 5.22 -8.73
CA SER A 107 5.80 6.53 -8.27
C SER A 107 6.78 6.41 -7.09
N ILE A 108 6.65 5.37 -6.29
CA ILE A 108 7.55 5.10 -5.17
C ILE A 108 8.81 4.37 -5.64
N TYR A 109 8.65 3.42 -6.55
CA TYR A 109 9.75 2.70 -7.16
C TYR A 109 10.23 3.39 -8.43
N THR A 110 11.36 4.04 -8.35
CA THR A 110 12.08 4.58 -9.52
C THR A 110 12.97 3.50 -10.12
N GLU A 111 13.40 3.69 -11.37
CA GLU A 111 14.35 2.77 -12.02
C GLU A 111 15.62 2.56 -11.18
N GLU A 112 16.08 3.60 -10.49
CA GLU A 112 17.24 3.56 -9.60
C GLU A 112 17.02 2.66 -8.38
N ARG A 113 15.77 2.44 -7.99
CA ARG A 113 15.39 1.60 -6.85
C ARG A 113 15.01 0.17 -7.22
N LEU A 114 15.04 -0.19 -8.50
CA LEU A 114 14.67 -1.53 -8.93
C LEU A 114 15.53 -2.62 -8.28
N GLU A 115 16.81 -2.36 -8.06
CA GLU A 115 17.69 -3.29 -7.35
C GLU A 115 17.34 -3.38 -5.86
N GLU A 116 16.90 -2.29 -5.25
CA GLU A 116 16.38 -2.33 -3.87
C GLU A 116 15.10 -3.16 -3.77
N ILE A 117 14.24 -3.10 -4.77
CA ILE A 117 13.02 -3.91 -4.80
C ILE A 117 13.37 -5.39 -4.80
N LYS A 118 14.31 -5.81 -5.63
CA LYS A 118 14.76 -7.20 -5.70
C LYS A 118 15.26 -7.72 -4.36
N THR A 119 16.00 -6.90 -3.63
CA THR A 119 16.56 -7.29 -2.33
C THR A 119 15.55 -7.19 -1.19
N LYS A 120 14.61 -6.24 -1.26
CA LYS A 120 13.67 -5.95 -0.18
C LYS A 120 12.29 -6.57 -0.35
N ALA A 121 11.94 -7.05 -1.53
CA ALA A 121 10.62 -7.65 -1.75
C ALA A 121 10.34 -8.82 -0.79
N ALA A 122 11.36 -9.62 -0.50
CA ALA A 122 11.27 -10.72 0.46
C ALA A 122 11.15 -10.24 1.91
N ASP A 123 11.54 -9.01 2.21
CA ASP A 123 11.51 -8.43 3.56
C ASP A 123 10.18 -7.75 3.88
N PHE A 124 9.29 -7.60 2.92
CA PHE A 124 7.97 -7.05 3.20
C PHE A 124 7.19 -7.97 4.13
N ASN A 125 6.70 -7.38 5.20
CA ASN A 125 5.90 -8.07 6.18
C ASN A 125 4.73 -7.18 6.64
N VAL A 126 3.87 -7.72 7.49
CA VAL A 126 2.68 -7.00 7.95
C VAL A 126 3.00 -5.84 8.90
N ASN A 127 4.20 -5.80 9.45
CA ASN A 127 4.68 -4.75 10.35
C ASN A 127 5.89 -4.04 9.73
N PRO A 128 5.71 -3.14 8.77
CA PRO A 128 6.82 -2.48 8.10
C PRO A 128 7.47 -1.42 8.97
N VAL A 129 8.10 -1.81 10.05
CA VAL A 129 8.71 -0.90 11.04
C VAL A 129 9.75 0.01 10.40
N SER A 130 10.47 -0.49 9.42
CA SER A 130 11.49 0.27 8.70
C SER A 130 10.95 1.49 7.96
N TYR A 131 9.65 1.57 7.74
CA TYR A 131 9.02 2.65 6.98
C TYR A 131 8.44 3.76 7.87
N THR A 132 8.30 3.53 9.16
CA THR A 132 7.69 4.51 10.08
C THR A 132 8.49 5.79 10.22
N HIS A 133 9.79 5.75 9.97
CA HIS A 133 10.66 6.92 10.02
C HIS A 133 10.80 7.62 8.67
N LEU A 134 10.41 7.00 7.57
CA LEU A 134 10.56 7.56 6.22
C LEU A 134 9.39 8.45 5.81
N THR A 135 8.26 8.17 6.36
CA THR A 135 7.06 8.90 6.08
C THR A 135 6.41 9.23 7.39
N LEU A 136 6.66 10.43 7.86
CA LEU A 136 5.66 11.02 8.71
C LEU A 136 4.36 10.90 7.95
N PRO A 137 3.32 10.30 8.58
CA PRO A 137 2.06 10.12 7.92
C PRO A 137 1.61 11.46 7.36
N THR A 138 1.06 11.42 6.16
CA THR A 138 0.34 12.56 5.65
C THR A 138 -0.84 12.77 6.59
N ILE A 139 -0.67 13.67 7.54
CA ILE A 139 -1.74 14.11 8.40
C ILE A 139 -2.56 15.08 7.57
N ARG A 140 -3.76 14.67 7.23
CA ARG A 140 -4.73 15.58 6.63
C ARG A 140 -5.74 15.97 7.69
N LEU A 141 -5.71 17.23 8.01
CA LEU A 141 -6.68 17.85 8.89
C LEU A 141 -8.00 18.07 8.14
#